data_ddb3695482d2ed309962348fca54b2a0
#
_entry.id   ddb3695482d2ed309962348fca54b2a0
#
_cell.length_a   1.000
_cell.length_b   1.000
_cell.length_c   1.000
_cell.angle_alpha   90.00
_cell.angle_beta   90.00
_cell.angle_gamma   90.00
#
_symmetry.space_group_name_H-M   'P 1'
#
loop_
_entity.id
_entity.type
_entity.pdbx_description
1 polymer ?
#
loop_
_entity_poly.entity_id
_entity_poly.type
_entity_poly.pdbx_seq_one_letter_code
_entity_poly.pdbx_strand_id
1 'polypeptide(L)'
;LGGLGEFGKNMMVYEFGQDIVIVDAGIMFPEHHTPGIDLIVNNIEYLVEHRDKIRGVVITHAHEDHMGGLSFLLREINNIPIYATKLTLALASGRLKEYHLLSQAELHTIDTDAPLELGCFNIEFINVTHSVPDAVTLAIHTPVGTIVHTSDFKFDQTPIDNRPTDLHKLAAIGAKGVRLLLSDSTNVDRSGFSPSERSIFEKLDQIFRQTENRLFLCTFSSSLHRIQQFIDLAVSHRRLVAITGRSMISNIRT
;
A
#
# COMPACT_ATOMS: atom_id res chain seq x y z
N LEU A 1 -11.33 -11.93 -0.06
CA LEU A 1 -12.41 -11.41 -0.89
C LEU A 1 -11.90 -10.90 -2.23
N GLY A 2 -10.59 -10.56 -2.34
CA GLY A 2 -9.94 -10.19 -3.60
C GLY A 2 -8.42 -10.26 -3.51
N GLY A 3 -7.74 -10.14 -4.66
CA GLY A 3 -6.28 -10.15 -4.77
C GLY A 3 -5.64 -11.53 -4.97
N LEU A 4 -6.36 -12.64 -4.75
CA LEU A 4 -5.84 -13.99 -5.00
C LEU A 4 -6.21 -14.45 -6.41
N GLY A 5 -5.19 -14.74 -7.23
CA GLY A 5 -5.38 -15.19 -8.61
C GLY A 5 -5.81 -14.09 -9.57
N GLU A 6 -5.74 -12.84 -9.15
CA GLU A 6 -6.07 -11.65 -9.92
C GLU A 6 -5.15 -10.48 -9.52
N PHE A 7 -5.11 -9.44 -10.34
CA PHE A 7 -4.35 -8.23 -10.06
C PHE A 7 -5.29 -7.07 -9.66
N GLY A 8 -5.11 -6.57 -8.45
CA GLY A 8 -5.93 -5.48 -7.89
C GLY A 8 -7.00 -5.94 -6.91
N LYS A 9 -7.80 -5.04 -6.41
CA LYS A 9 -8.84 -5.16 -5.38
C LYS A 9 -8.44 -6.06 -4.20
N ASN A 10 -7.22 -5.85 -3.70
CA ASN A 10 -6.68 -6.61 -2.59
C ASN A 10 -7.54 -6.43 -1.34
N MET A 11 -8.04 -7.52 -0.79
CA MET A 11 -8.81 -7.55 0.46
C MET A 11 -8.76 -8.95 1.04
N MET A 12 -7.96 -9.12 2.09
CA MET A 12 -7.87 -10.39 2.82
C MET A 12 -8.64 -10.29 4.14
N VAL A 13 -9.41 -11.32 4.45
CA VAL A 13 -10.18 -11.42 5.70
C VAL A 13 -9.63 -12.56 6.52
N TYR A 14 -9.22 -12.25 7.74
CA TYR A 14 -8.77 -13.22 8.73
C TYR A 14 -9.83 -13.32 9.80
N GLU A 15 -10.38 -14.52 10.00
CA GLU A 15 -11.38 -14.79 11.01
C GLU A 15 -10.94 -15.92 11.94
N PHE A 16 -11.09 -15.67 13.24
CA PHE A 16 -10.94 -16.68 14.26
C PHE A 16 -11.94 -16.45 15.40
N GLY A 17 -12.85 -17.40 15.60
CA GLY A 17 -13.89 -17.30 16.61
C GLY A 17 -14.84 -16.10 16.39
N GLN A 18 -14.76 -15.12 17.26
CA GLN A 18 -15.59 -13.92 17.22
C GLN A 18 -14.81 -12.68 16.74
N ASP A 19 -13.62 -12.87 16.20
CA ASP A 19 -12.78 -11.76 15.75
C ASP A 19 -12.48 -11.87 14.26
N ILE A 20 -12.66 -10.74 13.56
CA ILE A 20 -12.35 -10.56 12.15
C ILE A 20 -11.40 -9.36 12.01
N VAL A 21 -10.29 -9.57 11.29
CA VAL A 21 -9.40 -8.50 10.84
C VAL A 21 -9.38 -8.48 9.32
N ILE A 22 -9.51 -7.30 8.75
CA ILE A 22 -9.45 -7.07 7.32
C ILE A 22 -8.05 -6.49 7.01
N VAL A 23 -7.38 -7.05 6.04
CA VAL A 23 -6.11 -6.50 5.51
C VAL A 23 -6.37 -6.01 4.11
N ASP A 24 -6.16 -4.72 3.94
CA ASP A 24 -6.43 -3.95 2.73
C ASP A 24 -7.93 -3.88 2.33
N ALA A 25 -8.25 -2.87 1.56
CA ALA A 25 -9.56 -2.64 0.96
C ALA A 25 -9.34 -1.95 -0.39
N GLY A 26 -8.91 -2.72 -1.36
CA GLY A 26 -8.50 -2.21 -2.65
C GLY A 26 -9.62 -2.14 -3.68
N ILE A 27 -9.32 -1.45 -4.78
CA ILE A 27 -10.10 -1.45 -6.02
C ILE A 27 -9.30 -2.10 -7.14
N MET A 28 -10.01 -2.44 -8.22
CA MET A 28 -9.41 -2.80 -9.49
C MET A 28 -9.97 -1.91 -10.59
N PHE A 29 -9.12 -1.50 -11.52
CA PHE A 29 -9.57 -0.78 -12.71
C PHE A 29 -10.08 -1.78 -13.74
N PRO A 30 -11.20 -1.45 -14.42
CA PRO A 30 -11.77 -2.34 -15.42
C PRO A 30 -10.87 -2.49 -16.63
N GLU A 31 -10.92 -3.67 -17.24
CA GLU A 31 -10.22 -3.93 -18.49
C GLU A 31 -11.06 -3.49 -19.72
N HIS A 32 -10.47 -3.53 -20.91
CA HIS A 32 -11.11 -3.08 -22.16
C HIS A 32 -12.43 -3.79 -22.48
N HIS A 33 -12.67 -4.98 -21.93
CA HIS A 33 -13.89 -5.75 -22.19
C HIS A 33 -15.05 -5.42 -21.23
N THR A 34 -14.90 -4.44 -20.34
CA THR A 34 -15.94 -3.98 -19.41
C THR A 34 -16.30 -2.50 -19.64
N PRO A 35 -16.84 -2.13 -20.83
CA PRO A 35 -17.15 -0.74 -21.13
C PRO A 35 -18.25 -0.20 -20.21
N GLY A 36 -18.07 1.05 -19.76
CA GLY A 36 -19.04 1.71 -18.87
C GLY A 36 -18.88 1.40 -17.39
N ILE A 37 -17.87 0.61 -17.02
CA ILE A 37 -17.49 0.37 -15.63
C ILE A 37 -16.28 1.27 -15.31
N ASP A 38 -16.36 2.05 -14.24
CA ASP A 38 -15.29 2.93 -13.80
C ASP A 38 -14.35 2.24 -12.81
N LEU A 39 -14.90 1.44 -11.90
CA LEU A 39 -14.16 0.76 -10.83
C LEU A 39 -14.78 -0.61 -10.53
N ILE A 40 -13.96 -1.55 -10.12
CA ILE A 40 -14.38 -2.85 -9.60
C ILE A 40 -13.97 -2.93 -8.13
N VAL A 41 -14.94 -3.26 -7.28
CA VAL A 41 -14.77 -3.40 -5.83
C VAL A 41 -15.04 -4.82 -5.37
N ASN A 42 -14.61 -5.14 -4.17
CA ASN A 42 -14.87 -6.44 -3.56
C ASN A 42 -16.36 -6.59 -3.19
N ASN A 43 -16.87 -7.82 -3.28
CA ASN A 43 -18.13 -8.16 -2.64
C ASN A 43 -17.88 -8.32 -1.13
N ILE A 44 -18.50 -7.45 -0.34
CA ILE A 44 -18.33 -7.37 1.12
C ILE A 44 -19.55 -7.86 1.89
N GLU A 45 -20.49 -8.55 1.24
CA GLU A 45 -21.72 -9.03 1.87
C GLU A 45 -21.44 -9.84 3.13
N TYR A 46 -20.43 -10.72 3.07
CA TYR A 46 -19.98 -11.49 4.23
C TYR A 46 -19.56 -10.60 5.41
N LEU A 47 -18.87 -9.50 5.14
CA LEU A 47 -18.43 -8.57 6.17
C LEU A 47 -19.60 -7.77 6.77
N VAL A 48 -20.60 -7.43 5.95
CA VAL A 48 -21.82 -6.75 6.40
C VAL A 48 -22.63 -7.66 7.35
N GLU A 49 -22.74 -8.95 7.01
CA GLU A 49 -23.44 -9.94 7.86
C GLU A 49 -22.72 -10.20 9.19
N HIS A 50 -21.37 -10.05 9.22
CA HIS A 50 -20.53 -10.34 10.38
C HIS A 50 -19.87 -9.07 10.97
N ARG A 51 -20.46 -7.90 10.74
CA ARG A 51 -19.90 -6.60 11.14
C ARG A 51 -19.53 -6.51 12.63
N ASP A 52 -20.29 -7.17 13.50
CA ASP A 52 -20.06 -7.14 14.96
C ASP A 52 -18.76 -7.85 15.38
N LYS A 53 -18.23 -8.71 14.52
CA LYS A 53 -16.96 -9.40 14.71
C LYS A 53 -15.75 -8.60 14.23
N ILE A 54 -15.93 -7.55 13.41
CA ILE A 54 -14.83 -6.82 12.81
C ILE A 54 -14.13 -5.98 13.88
N ARG A 55 -12.82 -6.21 14.04
CA ARG A 55 -11.96 -5.49 14.99
C ARG A 55 -11.24 -4.33 14.34
N GLY A 56 -11.06 -4.35 13.03
CA GLY A 56 -10.45 -3.25 12.28
C GLY A 56 -10.00 -3.64 10.89
N VAL A 57 -9.58 -2.62 10.16
CA VAL A 57 -8.94 -2.72 8.84
C VAL A 57 -7.49 -2.27 8.97
N VAL A 58 -6.56 -3.07 8.52
CA VAL A 58 -5.14 -2.72 8.45
C VAL A 58 -4.78 -2.47 7.00
N ILE A 59 -4.33 -1.27 6.65
CA ILE A 59 -3.90 -0.92 5.31
C ILE A 59 -2.38 -1.00 5.23
N THR A 60 -1.89 -1.83 4.34
CA THR A 60 -0.47 -2.13 4.21
C THR A 60 0.32 -1.01 3.56
N HIS A 61 -0.26 -0.34 2.55
CA HIS A 61 0.34 0.80 1.86
C HIS A 61 -0.69 1.58 1.04
N ALA A 62 -0.27 2.71 0.46
CA ALA A 62 -1.16 3.72 -0.13
C ALA A 62 -1.41 3.56 -1.64
N HIS A 63 -1.42 2.35 -2.19
CA HIS A 63 -1.89 2.12 -3.56
C HIS A 63 -3.40 1.93 -3.62
N GLU A 64 -4.01 2.32 -4.74
CA GLU A 64 -5.47 2.27 -4.92
C GLU A 64 -6.02 0.83 -4.87
N ASP A 65 -5.25 -0.13 -5.33
CA ASP A 65 -5.61 -1.56 -5.28
C ASP A 65 -5.46 -2.18 -3.87
N HIS A 66 -5.02 -1.38 -2.88
CA HIS A 66 -4.96 -1.73 -1.45
C HIS A 66 -5.83 -0.84 -0.56
N MET A 67 -6.02 0.44 -0.89
CA MET A 67 -6.81 1.35 -0.06
C MET A 67 -8.01 2.00 -0.76
N GLY A 68 -8.08 1.94 -2.09
CA GLY A 68 -9.08 2.69 -2.88
C GLY A 68 -10.53 2.28 -2.62
N GLY A 69 -10.74 1.08 -2.09
CA GLY A 69 -12.04 0.55 -1.72
C GLY A 69 -12.55 0.96 -0.33
N LEU A 70 -11.74 1.64 0.49
CA LEU A 70 -12.14 2.08 1.83
C LEU A 70 -13.45 2.89 1.83
N SER A 71 -13.65 3.75 0.83
CA SER A 71 -14.87 4.56 0.74
C SER A 71 -16.12 3.71 0.49
N PHE A 72 -16.00 2.58 -0.19
CA PHE A 72 -17.10 1.65 -0.42
C PHE A 72 -17.35 0.81 0.83
N LEU A 73 -16.31 0.35 1.50
CA LEU A 73 -16.41 -0.38 2.76
C LEU A 73 -17.10 0.47 3.85
N LEU A 74 -16.70 1.72 4.04
CA LEU A 74 -17.25 2.62 5.04
C LEU A 74 -18.70 3.04 4.80
N ARG A 75 -19.19 2.98 3.55
CA ARG A 75 -20.62 3.23 3.26
C ARG A 75 -21.51 2.13 3.77
N GLU A 76 -21.04 0.90 3.74
CA GLU A 76 -21.82 -0.29 4.15
C GLU A 76 -21.60 -0.62 5.64
N ILE A 77 -20.39 -0.36 6.16
CA ILE A 77 -20.04 -0.69 7.52
C ILE A 77 -19.39 0.53 8.18
N ASN A 78 -20.16 1.23 9.00
CA ASN A 78 -19.73 2.44 9.69
C ASN A 78 -18.85 2.11 10.91
N ASN A 79 -18.01 3.06 11.32
CA ASN A 79 -17.24 3.03 12.58
C ASN A 79 -16.27 1.84 12.70
N ILE A 80 -15.69 1.39 11.58
CA ILE A 80 -14.61 0.42 11.63
C ILE A 80 -13.29 1.18 11.83
N PRO A 81 -12.48 0.84 12.86
CA PRO A 81 -11.15 1.41 13.02
C PRO A 81 -10.23 1.04 11.84
N ILE A 82 -9.53 2.03 11.32
CA ILE A 82 -8.58 1.87 10.20
C ILE A 82 -7.17 2.15 10.71
N TYR A 83 -6.28 1.18 10.58
CA TYR A 83 -4.91 1.22 11.03
C TYR A 83 -3.96 1.24 9.85
N ALA A 84 -3.05 2.21 9.80
CA ALA A 84 -2.00 2.26 8.79
C ALA A 84 -0.84 3.17 9.23
N THR A 85 0.24 3.17 8.45
CA THR A 85 1.33 4.12 8.64
C THR A 85 0.86 5.56 8.41
N LYS A 86 1.60 6.52 8.95
CA LYS A 86 1.23 7.94 8.88
C LYS A 86 1.00 8.43 7.46
N LEU A 87 1.89 8.09 6.53
CA LEU A 87 1.76 8.50 5.13
C LEU A 87 0.54 7.84 4.47
N THR A 88 0.35 6.54 4.69
CA THR A 88 -0.81 5.81 4.16
C THR A 88 -2.13 6.41 4.64
N LEU A 89 -2.23 6.73 5.94
CA LEU A 89 -3.42 7.41 6.48
C LEU A 89 -3.64 8.80 5.90
N ALA A 90 -2.57 9.56 5.68
CA ALA A 90 -2.68 10.89 5.10
C ALA A 90 -3.24 10.85 3.67
N LEU A 91 -2.77 9.89 2.85
CA LEU A 91 -3.28 9.66 1.50
C LEU A 91 -4.71 9.11 1.51
N ALA A 92 -5.01 8.15 2.39
CA ALA A 92 -6.35 7.63 2.59
C ALA A 92 -7.34 8.72 3.04
N SER A 93 -6.92 9.61 3.95
CA SER A 93 -7.72 10.77 4.40
C SER A 93 -8.09 11.70 3.24
N GLY A 94 -7.13 11.96 2.33
CA GLY A 94 -7.39 12.74 1.12
C GLY A 94 -8.47 12.08 0.26
N ARG A 95 -8.39 10.76 0.08
CA ARG A 95 -9.37 9.98 -0.68
C ARG A 95 -10.74 9.96 -0.01
N LEU A 96 -10.80 9.71 1.30
CA LEU A 96 -12.06 9.72 2.06
C LEU A 96 -12.71 11.11 2.06
N LYS A 97 -11.92 12.19 2.06
CA LYS A 97 -12.42 13.55 1.93
C LYS A 97 -13.11 13.79 0.57
N GLU A 98 -12.57 13.26 -0.53
CA GLU A 98 -13.20 13.35 -1.86
C GLU A 98 -14.59 12.70 -1.88
N TYR A 99 -14.77 11.62 -1.12
CA TYR A 99 -16.06 10.92 -0.99
C TYR A 99 -16.94 11.43 0.17
N HIS A 100 -16.54 12.49 0.89
CA HIS A 100 -17.25 13.04 2.05
C HIS A 100 -17.44 12.04 3.22
N LEU A 101 -16.50 11.11 3.37
CA LEU A 101 -16.53 10.06 4.40
C LEU A 101 -15.49 10.24 5.52
N LEU A 102 -14.63 11.25 5.43
CA LEU A 102 -13.56 11.44 6.40
C LEU A 102 -14.06 11.61 7.84
N SER A 103 -15.21 12.26 8.04
CA SER A 103 -15.82 12.44 9.37
C SER A 103 -16.41 11.17 9.98
N GLN A 104 -16.55 10.11 9.17
CA GLN A 104 -17.07 8.80 9.58
C GLN A 104 -15.93 7.78 9.77
N ALA A 105 -14.70 8.15 9.44
CA ALA A 105 -13.54 7.27 9.51
C ALA A 105 -12.84 7.44 10.86
N GLU A 106 -12.59 6.33 11.54
CA GLU A 106 -11.78 6.25 12.74
C GLU A 106 -10.36 5.82 12.35
N LEU A 107 -9.44 6.80 12.26
CA LEU A 107 -8.09 6.60 11.71
C LEU A 107 -7.05 6.52 12.83
N HIS A 108 -6.28 5.43 12.86
CA HIS A 108 -5.25 5.16 13.85
C HIS A 108 -3.89 4.96 13.19
N THR A 109 -2.93 5.80 13.55
CA THR A 109 -1.55 5.61 13.09
C THR A 109 -0.92 4.45 13.84
N ILE A 110 -0.38 3.48 13.10
CA ILE A 110 0.38 2.38 13.69
C ILE A 110 1.79 2.82 14.08
N ASP A 111 2.30 2.22 15.14
CA ASP A 111 3.72 2.18 15.47
C ASP A 111 4.29 0.88 14.89
N THR A 112 5.18 0.98 13.90
CA THR A 112 5.79 -0.20 13.25
C THR A 112 6.74 -0.98 14.17
N ASP A 113 7.16 -0.37 15.28
CA ASP A 113 8.05 -1.00 16.28
C ASP A 113 7.26 -1.70 17.39
N ALA A 114 5.96 -1.46 17.48
CA ALA A 114 5.06 -2.09 18.46
C ALA A 114 4.01 -2.98 17.77
N PRO A 115 3.63 -4.10 18.37
CA PRO A 115 2.55 -4.92 17.84
C PRO A 115 1.18 -4.24 18.05
N LEU A 116 0.25 -4.51 17.14
CA LEU A 116 -1.14 -4.10 17.20
C LEU A 116 -2.01 -5.29 17.62
N GLU A 117 -2.76 -5.13 18.69
CA GLU A 117 -3.71 -6.15 19.16
C GLU A 117 -5.12 -5.85 18.67
N LEU A 118 -5.71 -6.79 17.92
CA LEU A 118 -7.08 -6.71 17.41
C LEU A 118 -7.83 -8.01 17.75
N GLY A 119 -8.55 -8.04 18.85
CA GLY A 119 -9.16 -9.25 19.37
C GLY A 119 -8.11 -10.32 19.67
N CYS A 120 -8.25 -11.50 19.06
CA CYS A 120 -7.28 -12.60 19.23
C CYS A 120 -6.05 -12.49 18.30
N PHE A 121 -5.99 -11.49 17.44
CA PHE A 121 -4.88 -11.26 16.53
C PHE A 121 -3.86 -10.30 17.12
N ASN A 122 -2.58 -10.67 17.09
CA ASN A 122 -1.47 -9.80 17.43
C ASN A 122 -0.63 -9.60 16.16
N ILE A 123 -0.53 -8.37 15.67
CA ILE A 123 0.03 -8.03 14.35
C ILE A 123 1.33 -7.28 14.51
N GLU A 124 2.43 -7.86 14.06
CA GLU A 124 3.72 -7.20 13.93
C GLU A 124 3.89 -6.65 12.51
N PHE A 125 4.44 -5.44 12.40
CA PHE A 125 4.72 -4.76 11.15
C PHE A 125 6.19 -4.91 10.77
N ILE A 126 6.45 -5.22 9.50
CA ILE A 126 7.79 -5.36 8.96
C ILE A 126 7.93 -4.37 7.82
N ASN A 127 8.88 -3.43 7.93
CA ASN A 127 9.16 -2.50 6.84
C ASN A 127 9.61 -3.24 5.59
N VAL A 128 9.03 -2.91 4.44
CA VAL A 128 9.42 -3.45 3.14
C VAL A 128 9.63 -2.34 2.12
N THR A 129 10.51 -2.59 1.17
CA THR A 129 10.69 -1.67 0.04
C THR A 129 9.62 -1.91 -1.01
N HIS A 130 9.01 -0.81 -1.47
CA HIS A 130 8.02 -0.80 -2.53
C HIS A 130 8.12 0.50 -3.34
N SER A 131 7.23 0.74 -4.30
CA SER A 131 7.20 1.98 -5.10
C SER A 131 6.61 3.18 -4.34
N VAL A 132 5.90 2.94 -3.25
CA VAL A 132 5.40 3.94 -2.30
C VAL A 132 6.11 3.78 -0.96
N PRO A 133 6.45 4.90 -0.27
CA PRO A 133 7.06 4.83 1.06
C PRO A 133 6.14 4.19 2.12
N ASP A 134 6.75 3.75 3.20
CA ASP A 134 6.09 3.22 4.41
C ASP A 134 5.22 1.97 4.17
N ALA A 135 5.49 1.19 3.11
CA ALA A 135 4.85 -0.10 2.90
C ALA A 135 5.28 -1.12 3.97
N VAL A 136 4.35 -1.94 4.42
CA VAL A 136 4.58 -2.94 5.46
C VAL A 136 4.07 -4.32 5.06
N THR A 137 4.86 -5.34 5.40
CA THR A 137 4.45 -6.74 5.53
C THR A 137 3.89 -6.95 6.92
N LEU A 138 2.93 -7.83 7.08
CA LEU A 138 2.29 -8.16 8.35
C LEU A 138 2.67 -9.57 8.79
N ALA A 139 3.13 -9.74 10.04
CA ALA A 139 3.14 -11.03 10.70
C ALA A 139 1.97 -11.07 11.68
N ILE A 140 0.95 -11.86 11.35
CA ILE A 140 -0.30 -11.97 12.08
C ILE A 140 -0.22 -13.21 12.96
N HIS A 141 -0.03 -13.01 14.25
CA HIS A 141 -0.02 -14.10 15.24
C HIS A 141 -1.44 -14.41 15.65
N THR A 142 -1.78 -15.68 15.54
CA THR A 142 -3.11 -16.21 15.85
C THR A 142 -2.98 -17.36 16.85
N PRO A 143 -4.08 -17.79 17.53
CA PRO A 143 -4.05 -18.96 18.41
C PRO A 143 -3.63 -20.28 17.72
N VAL A 144 -3.67 -20.34 16.39
CA VAL A 144 -3.34 -21.54 15.59
C VAL A 144 -2.03 -21.43 14.82
N GLY A 145 -1.30 -20.34 15.00
CA GLY A 145 0.01 -20.11 14.37
C GLY A 145 0.15 -18.76 13.71
N THR A 146 1.35 -18.47 13.20
CA THR A 146 1.69 -17.22 12.56
C THR A 146 1.40 -17.26 11.07
N ILE A 147 0.75 -16.22 10.57
CA ILE A 147 0.53 -15.95 9.14
C ILE A 147 1.45 -14.80 8.75
N VAL A 148 2.16 -14.93 7.63
CA VAL A 148 2.88 -13.82 7.02
C VAL A 148 2.13 -13.39 5.77
N HIS A 149 1.66 -12.15 5.77
CA HIS A 149 1.02 -11.49 4.64
C HIS A 149 1.99 -10.42 4.11
N THR A 150 2.65 -10.70 2.99
CA THR A 150 3.73 -9.84 2.52
C THR A 150 3.25 -8.48 2.03
N SER A 151 1.99 -8.39 1.56
CA SER A 151 1.58 -7.28 0.72
C SER A 151 2.54 -7.14 -0.47
N ASP A 152 2.58 -5.99 -1.12
CA ASP A 152 3.48 -5.71 -2.23
C ASP A 152 4.89 -5.38 -1.72
N PHE A 153 5.89 -6.05 -2.26
CA PHE A 153 7.27 -5.84 -1.84
C PHE A 153 8.27 -6.04 -2.97
N LYS A 154 9.46 -5.54 -2.77
CA LYS A 154 10.67 -5.90 -3.50
C LYS A 154 11.86 -5.93 -2.54
N PHE A 155 12.94 -6.61 -2.91
CA PHE A 155 14.21 -6.54 -2.19
C PHE A 155 15.12 -5.52 -2.88
N ASP A 156 15.08 -4.27 -2.40
CA ASP A 156 15.99 -3.21 -2.83
C ASP A 156 17.02 -2.97 -1.72
N GLN A 157 18.30 -3.24 -2.03
CA GLN A 157 19.41 -3.08 -1.07
C GLN A 157 19.89 -1.62 -0.97
N THR A 158 19.47 -0.78 -1.89
CA THR A 158 19.84 0.65 -1.95
C THR A 158 18.62 1.53 -2.22
N PRO A 159 17.58 1.43 -1.38
CA PRO A 159 16.35 2.22 -1.59
C PRO A 159 16.63 3.72 -1.45
N ILE A 160 15.77 4.54 -2.06
CA ILE A 160 15.95 5.99 -2.11
C ILE A 160 15.86 6.62 -0.72
N ASP A 161 14.94 6.14 0.09
CA ASP A 161 14.68 6.60 1.46
C ASP A 161 15.66 6.03 2.49
N ASN A 162 16.64 5.20 2.05
CA ASN A 162 17.61 4.49 2.88
C ASN A 162 16.95 3.56 3.94
N ARG A 163 15.73 3.10 3.71
CA ARG A 163 15.00 2.15 4.58
C ARG A 163 14.82 0.81 3.84
N PRO A 164 15.83 -0.07 3.87
CA PRO A 164 15.71 -1.38 3.23
C PRO A 164 14.66 -2.25 3.92
N THR A 165 14.23 -3.30 3.24
CA THR A 165 13.37 -4.32 3.84
C THR A 165 14.03 -4.90 5.09
N ASP A 166 13.28 -5.01 6.20
CA ASP A 166 13.74 -5.58 7.46
C ASP A 166 13.82 -7.12 7.37
N LEU A 167 14.88 -7.58 6.67
CA LEU A 167 15.16 -9.00 6.51
C LEU A 167 15.46 -9.69 7.84
N HIS A 168 15.98 -8.96 8.83
CA HIS A 168 16.29 -9.51 10.13
C HIS A 168 15.00 -9.91 10.88
N LYS A 169 14.00 -9.02 10.89
CA LYS A 169 12.69 -9.28 11.48
C LYS A 169 11.97 -10.42 10.76
N LEU A 170 12.00 -10.44 9.42
CA LEU A 170 11.45 -11.54 8.62
C LEU A 170 12.12 -12.89 8.95
N ALA A 171 13.45 -12.93 9.03
CA ALA A 171 14.18 -14.15 9.37
C ALA A 171 13.87 -14.63 10.80
N ALA A 172 13.75 -13.72 11.76
CA ALA A 172 13.40 -14.05 13.14
C ALA A 172 11.98 -14.65 13.25
N ILE A 173 11.01 -14.12 12.48
CA ILE A 173 9.64 -14.67 12.39
C ILE A 173 9.67 -16.04 11.74
N GLY A 174 10.40 -16.18 10.62
CA GLY A 174 10.57 -17.45 9.93
C GLY A 174 11.16 -18.55 10.80
N ALA A 175 12.16 -18.22 11.64
CA ALA A 175 12.79 -19.16 12.58
C ALA A 175 11.84 -19.67 13.67
N LYS A 176 10.82 -18.88 14.05
CA LYS A 176 9.76 -19.30 15.00
C LYS A 176 8.72 -20.24 14.35
N GLY A 177 8.69 -20.32 13.04
CA GLY A 177 7.74 -21.07 12.25
C GLY A 177 6.55 -20.25 11.76
N VAL A 178 6.26 -20.38 10.47
CA VAL A 178 5.14 -19.72 9.78
C VAL A 178 4.15 -20.76 9.32
N ARG A 179 2.90 -20.60 9.73
CA ARG A 179 1.81 -21.53 9.39
C ARG A 179 1.32 -21.34 7.96
N LEU A 180 1.25 -20.07 7.52
CA LEU A 180 0.77 -19.69 6.20
C LEU A 180 1.57 -18.47 5.71
N LEU A 181 2.02 -18.53 4.48
CA LEU A 181 2.63 -17.42 3.75
C LEU A 181 1.70 -17.02 2.60
N LEU A 182 1.24 -15.78 2.63
CA LEU A 182 0.53 -15.11 1.52
C LEU A 182 1.50 -14.12 0.91
N SER A 183 2.00 -14.42 -0.28
CA SER A 183 3.07 -13.66 -0.89
C SER A 183 2.63 -12.99 -2.19
N ASP A 184 3.01 -11.71 -2.35
CA ASP A 184 3.04 -11.07 -3.65
C ASP A 184 3.80 -11.96 -4.65
N SER A 185 3.20 -12.18 -5.80
CA SER A 185 3.76 -12.99 -6.88
C SER A 185 3.84 -12.20 -8.21
N THR A 186 3.72 -10.88 -8.15
CA THR A 186 3.86 -10.00 -9.30
C THR A 186 5.23 -10.18 -9.96
N ASN A 187 5.23 -10.41 -11.27
CA ASN A 187 6.43 -10.73 -12.07
C ASN A 187 7.16 -12.03 -11.70
N VAL A 188 6.53 -12.98 -11.00
CA VAL A 188 7.14 -14.28 -10.65
C VAL A 188 7.59 -15.08 -11.87
N ASP A 189 6.98 -14.85 -13.02
CA ASP A 189 7.31 -15.46 -14.32
C ASP A 189 8.53 -14.81 -15.01
N ARG A 190 9.05 -13.69 -14.48
CA ARG A 190 10.20 -12.98 -15.04
C ARG A 190 11.48 -13.40 -14.33
N SER A 191 12.48 -13.82 -15.08
CA SER A 191 13.79 -14.11 -14.53
C SER A 191 14.56 -12.84 -14.15
N GLY A 192 15.42 -12.94 -13.12
CA GLY A 192 16.30 -11.86 -12.67
C GLY A 192 15.78 -11.15 -11.43
N PHE A 193 16.24 -9.92 -11.23
CA PHE A 193 15.92 -9.10 -10.06
C PHE A 193 15.34 -7.76 -10.48
N SER A 194 14.41 -7.22 -9.69
CA SER A 194 13.96 -5.85 -9.85
C SER A 194 15.11 -4.88 -9.53
N PRO A 195 15.46 -3.97 -10.45
CA PRO A 195 16.54 -3.01 -10.18
C PRO A 195 16.14 -2.04 -9.07
N SER A 196 17.17 -1.49 -8.39
CA SER A 196 16.95 -0.42 -7.43
C SER A 196 16.42 0.84 -8.12
N GLU A 197 15.51 1.54 -7.45
CA GLU A 197 15.06 2.87 -7.89
C GLU A 197 16.23 3.86 -8.01
N ARG A 198 17.27 3.69 -7.20
CA ARG A 198 18.50 4.52 -7.28
C ARG A 198 19.21 4.39 -8.63
N SER A 199 19.16 3.23 -9.28
CA SER A 199 19.80 3.03 -10.59
C SER A 199 19.19 3.90 -11.71
N ILE A 200 17.96 4.36 -11.51
CA ILE A 200 17.26 5.24 -12.48
C ILE A 200 17.74 6.67 -12.34
N PHE A 201 18.18 7.08 -11.15
CA PHE A 201 18.62 8.43 -10.85
C PHE A 201 19.76 8.89 -11.78
N GLU A 202 20.76 8.04 -12.02
CA GLU A 202 21.88 8.37 -12.91
C GLU A 202 21.44 8.64 -14.36
N LYS A 203 20.50 7.82 -14.86
CA LYS A 203 19.95 8.01 -16.20
C LYS A 203 19.10 9.28 -16.30
N LEU A 204 18.32 9.55 -15.27
CA LEU A 204 17.54 10.78 -15.18
C LEU A 204 18.46 12.01 -15.12
N ASP A 205 19.50 11.99 -14.29
CA ASP A 205 20.47 13.07 -14.18
C ASP A 205 21.14 13.36 -15.53
N GLN A 206 21.53 12.31 -16.27
CA GLN A 206 22.06 12.47 -17.62
C GLN A 206 21.05 13.16 -18.57
N ILE A 207 19.77 12.78 -18.52
CA ILE A 207 18.72 13.42 -19.32
C ILE A 207 18.57 14.89 -18.95
N PHE A 208 18.57 15.20 -17.63
CA PHE A 208 18.49 16.58 -17.16
C PHE A 208 19.67 17.44 -17.63
N ARG A 209 20.88 16.90 -17.64
CA ARG A 209 22.11 17.57 -18.12
C ARG A 209 22.08 17.83 -19.62
N GLN A 210 21.61 16.87 -20.41
CA GLN A 210 21.64 16.93 -21.88
C GLN A 210 20.50 17.75 -22.48
N THR A 211 19.44 18.02 -21.70
CA THR A 211 18.25 18.69 -22.20
C THR A 211 18.32 20.18 -21.90
N GLU A 212 18.45 21.01 -22.91
CA GLU A 212 18.43 22.47 -22.78
C GLU A 212 17.01 23.03 -22.64
N ASN A 213 16.05 22.37 -23.27
CA ASN A 213 14.66 22.79 -23.35
C ASN A 213 13.79 22.18 -22.22
N ARG A 214 12.46 22.28 -22.39
CA ARG A 214 11.48 21.76 -21.44
C ARG A 214 11.50 20.23 -21.40
N LEU A 215 11.50 19.66 -20.19
CA LEU A 215 11.34 18.24 -19.94
C LEU A 215 9.91 17.93 -19.54
N PHE A 216 9.35 16.87 -20.09
CA PHE A 216 8.08 16.28 -19.67
C PHE A 216 8.37 14.93 -19.04
N LEU A 217 8.04 14.78 -17.76
CA LEU A 217 8.26 13.56 -16.99
C LEU A 217 6.90 12.98 -16.62
N CYS A 218 6.64 11.75 -17.05
CA CYS A 218 5.40 11.04 -16.77
C CYS A 218 5.67 9.89 -15.79
N THR A 219 4.87 9.82 -14.73
CA THR A 219 4.92 8.74 -13.74
C THR A 219 3.54 8.57 -13.10
N PHE A 220 3.33 7.45 -12.43
CA PHE A 220 2.15 7.28 -11.59
C PHE A 220 2.18 8.26 -10.41
N SER A 221 1.03 8.83 -10.08
CA SER A 221 0.91 9.79 -8.98
C SER A 221 1.19 9.17 -7.60
N SER A 222 1.08 7.86 -7.48
CA SER A 222 1.42 7.09 -6.29
C SER A 222 2.91 6.77 -6.16
N SER A 223 3.70 6.92 -7.23
CA SER A 223 5.14 6.64 -7.20
C SER A 223 5.92 7.80 -6.58
N LEU A 224 5.71 8.03 -5.27
CA LEU A 224 6.25 9.19 -4.56
C LEU A 224 7.78 9.24 -4.57
N HIS A 225 8.45 8.10 -4.47
CA HIS A 225 9.91 8.01 -4.61
C HIS A 225 10.40 8.55 -5.96
N ARG A 226 9.71 8.24 -7.06
CA ARG A 226 10.05 8.72 -8.40
C ARG A 226 9.82 10.22 -8.53
N ILE A 227 8.71 10.72 -7.96
CA ILE A 227 8.38 12.15 -7.93
C ILE A 227 9.45 12.92 -7.16
N GLN A 228 9.89 12.41 -6.01
CA GLN A 228 10.94 13.02 -5.21
C GLN A 228 12.24 13.12 -6.00
N GLN A 229 12.65 12.05 -6.71
CA GLN A 229 13.83 12.10 -7.60
C GLN A 229 13.71 13.19 -8.67
N PHE A 230 12.54 13.35 -9.29
CA PHE A 230 12.33 14.38 -10.30
C PHE A 230 12.49 15.78 -9.72
N ILE A 231 11.97 16.01 -8.52
CA ILE A 231 12.08 17.31 -7.82
C ILE A 231 13.54 17.57 -7.44
N ASP A 232 14.24 16.60 -6.86
CA ASP A 232 15.63 16.73 -6.43
C ASP A 232 16.55 17.05 -7.62
N LEU A 233 16.36 16.35 -8.74
CA LEU A 233 17.07 16.62 -9.99
C LEU A 233 16.74 18.02 -10.56
N ALA A 234 15.47 18.41 -10.55
CA ALA A 234 15.09 19.73 -11.02
C ALA A 234 15.76 20.83 -10.18
N VAL A 235 15.79 20.67 -8.86
CA VAL A 235 16.48 21.60 -7.94
C VAL A 235 17.98 21.63 -8.24
N SER A 236 18.65 20.48 -8.38
CA SER A 236 20.10 20.40 -8.65
C SER A 236 20.49 21.02 -9.99
N HIS A 237 19.61 20.92 -10.99
CA HIS A 237 19.79 21.52 -12.31
C HIS A 237 19.16 22.92 -12.45
N ARG A 238 18.73 23.55 -11.35
CA ARG A 238 18.12 24.89 -11.31
C ARG A 238 16.92 25.04 -12.25
N ARG A 239 16.10 24.00 -12.36
CA ARG A 239 14.90 24.00 -13.20
C ARG A 239 13.66 24.24 -12.35
N LEU A 240 12.69 24.92 -12.94
CA LEU A 240 11.37 25.09 -12.34
C LEU A 240 10.55 23.81 -12.57
N VAL A 241 9.80 23.42 -11.55
CA VAL A 241 8.88 22.27 -11.61
C VAL A 241 7.45 22.76 -11.73
N ALA A 242 6.74 22.31 -12.75
CA ALA A 242 5.31 22.49 -12.89
C ALA A 242 4.63 21.13 -12.79
N ILE A 243 3.69 20.98 -11.86
CA ILE A 243 2.99 19.74 -11.61
C ILE A 243 1.60 19.82 -12.22
N THR A 244 1.20 18.76 -12.93
CA THR A 244 -0.14 18.65 -13.53
C THR A 244 -0.76 17.29 -13.21
N GLY A 245 -2.07 17.23 -13.21
CA GLY A 245 -2.86 16.05 -12.82
C GLY A 245 -3.40 16.17 -11.40
N ARG A 246 -4.71 15.94 -11.23
CA ARG A 246 -5.41 16.12 -9.95
C ARG A 246 -4.77 15.28 -8.84
N SER A 247 -4.63 13.97 -9.05
CA SER A 247 -4.06 13.05 -8.07
C SER A 247 -2.59 13.37 -7.77
N MET A 248 -1.79 13.76 -8.78
CA MET A 248 -0.41 14.18 -8.59
C MET A 248 -0.30 15.38 -7.65
N ILE A 249 -1.12 16.41 -7.89
CA ILE A 249 -1.14 17.62 -7.06
C ILE A 249 -1.61 17.30 -5.62
N SER A 250 -2.59 16.43 -5.48
CA SER A 250 -3.08 15.99 -4.17
C SER A 250 -2.00 15.26 -3.38
N ASN A 251 -1.37 14.26 -3.99
CA ASN A 251 -0.39 13.41 -3.32
C ASN A 251 0.89 14.16 -2.91
N ILE A 252 1.32 15.16 -3.70
CA ILE A 252 2.49 15.99 -3.36
C ILE A 252 2.20 16.96 -2.21
N ARG A 253 0.94 17.33 -1.99
CA ARG A 253 0.55 18.23 -0.89
C ARG A 253 0.36 17.51 0.44
N THR A 254 0.26 16.19 0.41
CA THR A 254 0.16 15.32 1.60
C THR A 254 1.52 15.14 2.26
#